data_236f0a31e625b3000fbdb83d2d717e3e
#
_entry.id   236f0a31e625b3000fbdb83d2d717e3e
#
_cell.length_a   1.000
_cell.length_b   1.000
_cell.length_c   1.000
_cell.angle_alpha   90.00
_cell.angle_beta   90.00
_cell.angle_gamma   90.00
#
_symmetry.space_group_name_H-M   'P 1'
#
loop_
_entity.id
_entity.type
_entity.pdbx_description
1 polymer ?
#
loop_
_entity_poly.entity_id
_entity_poly.type
_entity_poly.pdbx_seq_one_letter_code
_entity_poly.pdbx_strand_id
1 'polypeptide(L)'
;MKTIGLICEGVSEINIVTRIVSKYLDDNISIRAIEPETKTENGRLVQNGYGGWQQVLRHCNDETVERILEYNDYLLIQIDTDTANQQGYDVNTLDSNGQAKTPEVLYREVKTRLLANISAEVQEKYQGRIFYAICMNEIECWLLPLYYTNNNRCKTQNCVYTLNQALGKKNIGGIPPKDKNDPYARIVYGKILKNFKNKKTIKDCAQYHYGFNELAKQLDSVEL
;
A
#
# COMPACT_ATOMS: atom_id res chain seq x y z
N MET A 1 -13.52 -4.88 -18.50
CA MET A 1 -12.29 -4.50 -17.74
C MET A 1 -12.73 -4.24 -16.32
N LYS A 2 -12.16 -4.96 -15.37
CA LYS A 2 -12.49 -4.82 -13.94
C LYS A 2 -11.98 -3.50 -13.37
N THR A 3 -12.60 -3.04 -12.30
CA THR A 3 -12.31 -1.77 -11.65
C THR A 3 -11.97 -1.96 -10.17
N ILE A 4 -10.97 -1.21 -9.68
CA ILE A 4 -10.60 -1.17 -8.25
C ILE A 4 -10.70 0.27 -7.75
N GLY A 5 -11.54 0.49 -6.71
CA GLY A 5 -11.46 1.69 -5.89
C GLY A 5 -10.28 1.57 -4.92
N LEU A 6 -9.45 2.61 -4.79
CA LEU A 6 -8.23 2.59 -4.01
C LEU A 6 -8.26 3.65 -2.91
N ILE A 7 -8.13 3.20 -1.66
CA ILE A 7 -7.93 4.04 -0.47
C ILE A 7 -6.48 3.85 -0.02
N CYS A 8 -5.70 4.94 0.04
CA CYS A 8 -4.30 4.96 0.47
C CYS A 8 -4.03 6.12 1.42
N GLU A 9 -2.88 6.10 2.09
CA GLU A 9 -2.44 7.21 2.95
C GLU A 9 -2.00 8.43 2.15
N GLY A 10 -1.41 8.24 0.97
CA GLY A 10 -0.85 9.34 0.19
C GLY A 10 -0.68 9.02 -1.29
N VAL A 11 -0.22 10.02 -2.06
CA VAL A 11 -0.04 9.90 -3.52
C VAL A 11 1.12 8.98 -3.87
N SER A 12 2.18 8.90 -3.05
CA SER A 12 3.27 7.95 -3.25
C SER A 12 2.76 6.52 -3.19
N GLU A 13 1.94 6.22 -2.19
CA GLU A 13 1.29 4.94 -1.96
C GLU A 13 0.35 4.58 -3.12
N ILE A 14 -0.48 5.55 -3.56
CA ILE A 14 -1.32 5.36 -4.77
C ILE A 14 -0.48 4.93 -5.96
N ASN A 15 0.63 5.63 -6.24
CA ASN A 15 1.48 5.33 -7.39
C ASN A 15 2.13 3.93 -7.29
N ILE A 16 2.61 3.56 -6.09
CA ILE A 16 3.25 2.26 -5.85
C ILE A 16 2.22 1.15 -6.02
N VAL A 17 1.08 1.24 -5.33
CA VAL A 17 0.03 0.22 -5.36
C VAL A 17 -0.57 0.10 -6.76
N THR A 18 -0.87 1.21 -7.42
CA THR A 18 -1.37 1.21 -8.80
C THR A 18 -0.41 0.48 -9.73
N ARG A 19 0.90 0.75 -9.64
CA ARG A 19 1.89 0.07 -10.48
C ARG A 19 1.97 -1.43 -10.19
N ILE A 20 1.96 -1.82 -8.92
CA ILE A 20 1.98 -3.23 -8.50
C ILE A 20 0.76 -3.95 -9.06
N VAL A 21 -0.44 -3.44 -8.79
CA VAL A 21 -1.70 -4.08 -9.18
C VAL A 21 -1.83 -4.15 -10.70
N SER A 22 -1.56 -3.05 -11.41
CA SER A 22 -1.64 -3.03 -12.88
C SER A 22 -0.70 -4.07 -13.51
N LYS A 23 0.55 -4.16 -13.05
CA LYS A 23 1.50 -5.12 -13.62
C LYS A 23 1.30 -6.55 -13.12
N TYR A 24 0.62 -6.73 -11.98
CA TYR A 24 0.21 -8.06 -11.51
C TYR A 24 -0.93 -8.62 -12.35
N LEU A 25 -1.85 -7.79 -12.80
CA LEU A 25 -3.06 -8.13 -13.57
C LEU A 25 -2.92 -7.77 -15.06
N ASP A 26 -1.71 -7.70 -15.58
CA ASP A 26 -1.35 -7.47 -16.99
C ASP A 26 -2.04 -6.24 -17.61
N ASP A 27 -2.12 -5.13 -16.83
CA ASP A 27 -2.76 -3.87 -17.20
C ASP A 27 -4.27 -4.01 -17.60
N ASN A 28 -4.90 -5.14 -17.28
CA ASN A 28 -6.29 -5.42 -17.61
C ASN A 28 -7.27 -4.99 -16.50
N ILE A 29 -6.92 -3.92 -15.80
CA ILE A 29 -7.67 -3.38 -14.67
C ILE A 29 -7.68 -1.85 -14.72
N SER A 30 -8.79 -1.23 -14.31
CA SER A 30 -8.87 0.21 -14.08
C SER A 30 -8.81 0.50 -12.59
N ILE A 31 -7.88 1.37 -12.16
CA ILE A 31 -7.72 1.73 -10.76
C ILE A 31 -8.11 3.19 -10.58
N ARG A 32 -8.99 3.45 -9.60
CA ARG A 32 -9.48 4.79 -9.26
C ARG A 32 -9.06 5.12 -7.84
N ALA A 33 -8.21 6.13 -7.67
CA ALA A 33 -7.91 6.68 -6.35
C ALA A 33 -9.17 7.35 -5.79
N ILE A 34 -9.59 6.92 -4.62
CA ILE A 34 -10.73 7.45 -3.87
C ILE A 34 -10.20 8.35 -2.74
N GLU A 35 -9.20 7.87 -2.00
CA GLU A 35 -8.54 8.57 -0.91
C GLU A 35 -7.00 8.37 -1.00
N PRO A 36 -6.19 9.43 -0.82
CA PRO A 36 -6.61 10.84 -0.73
C PRO A 36 -7.22 11.35 -2.03
N GLU A 37 -8.08 12.39 -1.90
CA GLU A 37 -8.53 13.09 -3.10
C GLU A 37 -7.35 13.55 -3.92
N THR A 38 -7.44 13.37 -5.23
CA THR A 38 -6.37 13.75 -6.14
C THR A 38 -6.89 14.62 -7.27
N LYS A 39 -6.05 15.53 -7.76
CA LYS A 39 -6.27 16.28 -9.00
C LYS A 39 -5.12 16.07 -9.96
N THR A 40 -5.36 16.30 -11.23
CA THR A 40 -4.30 16.24 -12.23
C THR A 40 -3.75 17.64 -12.50
N GLU A 41 -2.47 17.86 -12.21
CA GLU A 41 -1.75 19.09 -12.54
C GLU A 41 -0.57 18.75 -13.47
N ASN A 42 -0.53 19.40 -14.63
CA ASN A 42 0.51 19.15 -15.66
C ASN A 42 0.67 17.66 -16.03
N GLY A 43 -0.45 16.94 -16.15
CA GLY A 43 -0.48 15.51 -16.47
C GLY A 43 -0.04 14.58 -15.32
N ARG A 44 -0.01 15.07 -14.08
CA ARG A 44 0.43 14.30 -12.91
C ARG A 44 -0.61 14.33 -11.81
N LEU A 45 -0.79 13.21 -11.13
CA LEU A 45 -1.62 13.11 -9.93
C LEU A 45 -0.99 13.91 -8.79
N VAL A 46 -1.76 14.80 -8.18
CA VAL A 46 -1.38 15.63 -7.02
C VAL A 46 -2.44 15.45 -5.96
N GLN A 47 -2.04 15.35 -4.70
CA GLN A 47 -2.97 15.31 -3.58
C GLN A 47 -3.76 16.63 -3.48
N ASN A 48 -5.07 16.52 -3.30
CA ASN A 48 -5.99 17.67 -3.20
C ASN A 48 -6.78 17.59 -1.90
N GLY A 49 -6.14 17.35 -0.80
CA GLY A 49 -6.80 17.21 0.50
C GLY A 49 -5.86 16.65 1.55
N TYR A 50 -6.43 16.23 2.65
CA TYR A 50 -5.71 15.55 3.71
C TYR A 50 -5.50 14.09 3.31
N GLY A 51 -4.43 13.48 3.78
CA GLY A 51 -4.14 12.05 3.68
C GLY A 51 -3.73 11.50 5.04
N GLY A 52 -3.08 10.33 5.01
CA GLY A 52 -2.59 9.65 6.20
C GLY A 52 -3.57 8.62 6.75
N TRP A 53 -3.11 7.85 7.71
CA TRP A 53 -3.85 6.73 8.28
C TRP A 53 -5.23 7.11 8.86
N GLN A 54 -5.38 8.35 9.39
CA GLN A 54 -6.66 8.83 9.93
C GLN A 54 -7.73 8.87 8.84
N GLN A 55 -7.37 9.32 7.64
CA GLN A 55 -8.31 9.36 6.52
C GLN A 55 -8.62 7.95 6.03
N VAL A 56 -7.62 7.07 5.95
CA VAL A 56 -7.84 5.66 5.60
C VAL A 56 -8.85 5.02 6.57
N LEU A 57 -8.64 5.13 7.89
CA LEU A 57 -9.55 4.58 8.89
C LEU A 57 -10.95 5.23 8.87
N ARG A 58 -11.02 6.53 8.58
CA ARG A 58 -12.30 7.25 8.43
C ARG A 58 -13.14 6.72 7.29
N HIS A 59 -12.50 6.29 6.21
CA HIS A 59 -13.19 5.72 5.04
C HIS A 59 -13.51 4.24 5.17
N CYS A 60 -13.01 3.55 6.21
CA CYS A 60 -13.37 2.17 6.53
C CYS A 60 -14.67 2.13 7.34
N ASN A 61 -15.80 2.37 6.69
CA ASN A 61 -17.16 2.29 7.25
C ASN A 61 -18.14 1.80 6.19
N ASP A 62 -19.32 1.35 6.61
CA ASP A 62 -20.33 0.75 5.74
C ASP A 62 -20.70 1.63 4.56
N GLU A 63 -21.07 2.88 4.80
CA GLU A 63 -21.51 3.81 3.76
C GLU A 63 -20.46 3.99 2.66
N THR A 64 -19.21 4.18 3.06
CA THR A 64 -18.10 4.38 2.11
C THR A 64 -17.78 3.11 1.33
N VAL A 65 -17.72 1.96 2.01
CA VAL A 65 -17.43 0.67 1.39
C VAL A 65 -18.51 0.29 0.39
N GLU A 66 -19.80 0.40 0.76
CA GLU A 66 -20.92 0.12 -0.12
C GLU A 66 -20.90 1.02 -1.35
N ARG A 67 -20.77 2.34 -1.16
CA ARG A 67 -20.70 3.31 -2.25
C ARG A 67 -19.54 3.02 -3.21
N ILE A 68 -18.36 2.65 -2.71
CA ILE A 68 -17.22 2.31 -3.59
C ILE A 68 -17.51 1.04 -4.38
N LEU A 69 -18.02 0.01 -3.73
CA LEU A 69 -18.26 -1.30 -4.33
C LEU A 69 -19.53 -1.37 -5.21
N GLU A 70 -20.36 -0.34 -5.17
CA GLU A 70 -21.45 -0.13 -6.15
C GLU A 70 -20.88 0.22 -7.54
N TYR A 71 -19.79 1.00 -7.58
CA TYR A 71 -19.19 1.48 -8.83
C TYR A 71 -17.85 0.83 -9.20
N ASN A 72 -17.34 -0.06 -8.34
CA ASN A 72 -16.10 -0.78 -8.58
C ASN A 72 -16.29 -2.27 -8.27
N ASP A 73 -15.58 -3.13 -9.02
CA ASP A 73 -15.59 -4.57 -8.76
C ASP A 73 -14.91 -4.92 -7.44
N TYR A 74 -13.86 -4.17 -7.08
CA TYR A 74 -13.06 -4.38 -5.87
C TYR A 74 -12.75 -3.05 -5.16
N LEU A 75 -12.49 -3.16 -3.86
CA LEU A 75 -11.90 -2.10 -3.03
C LEU A 75 -10.53 -2.57 -2.56
N LEU A 76 -9.50 -1.74 -2.70
CA LEU A 76 -8.19 -1.99 -2.12
C LEU A 76 -7.86 -0.89 -1.10
N ILE A 77 -7.50 -1.30 0.11
CA ILE A 77 -7.15 -0.40 1.22
C ILE A 77 -5.68 -0.58 1.53
N GLN A 78 -4.89 0.50 1.39
CA GLN A 78 -3.48 0.52 1.79
C GLN A 78 -3.32 1.33 3.08
N ILE A 79 -2.47 0.82 3.97
CA ILE A 79 -2.10 1.50 5.22
C ILE A 79 -0.69 1.06 5.66
N ASP A 80 0.08 2.01 6.18
CA ASP A 80 1.38 1.78 6.81
C ASP A 80 1.22 1.50 8.32
N THR A 81 2.18 0.83 8.95
CA THR A 81 2.13 0.52 10.38
C THR A 81 3.15 1.29 11.21
N ASP A 82 3.87 2.24 10.63
CA ASP A 82 4.91 3.02 11.32
C ASP A 82 4.35 3.89 12.46
N THR A 83 3.09 4.26 12.37
CA THR A 83 2.34 5.07 13.34
C THR A 83 1.21 4.31 14.04
N ALA A 84 1.19 2.97 13.94
CA ALA A 84 0.09 2.15 14.44
C ALA A 84 -0.18 2.27 15.95
N ASN A 85 0.84 2.65 16.75
CA ASN A 85 0.70 2.91 18.19
C ASN A 85 0.01 4.25 18.52
N GLN A 86 -0.24 5.12 17.55
CA GLN A 86 -0.85 6.41 17.82
C GLN A 86 -2.31 6.27 18.23
N GLN A 87 -2.76 7.19 19.09
CA GLN A 87 -4.15 7.27 19.50
C GLN A 87 -5.08 7.45 18.30
N GLY A 88 -6.09 6.59 18.21
CA GLY A 88 -7.02 6.55 17.10
C GLY A 88 -6.68 5.49 16.06
N TYR A 89 -5.42 5.10 15.91
CA TYR A 89 -5.03 3.90 15.18
C TYR A 89 -5.13 2.68 16.11
N ASP A 90 -4.57 2.80 17.34
CA ASP A 90 -4.75 1.91 18.48
C ASP A 90 -4.35 0.44 18.23
N VAL A 91 -3.33 0.21 17.40
CA VAL A 91 -2.73 -1.11 17.20
C VAL A 91 -1.31 -1.12 17.74
N ASN A 92 -1.10 -1.81 18.86
CA ASN A 92 0.23 -1.90 19.47
C ASN A 92 1.17 -2.77 18.61
N THR A 93 2.33 -2.24 18.28
CA THR A 93 3.37 -2.95 17.50
C THR A 93 4.22 -3.89 18.36
N LEU A 94 4.12 -3.77 19.70
CA LEU A 94 4.79 -4.64 20.65
C LEU A 94 3.81 -5.63 21.30
N ASP A 95 4.29 -6.80 21.65
CA ASP A 95 3.56 -7.79 22.43
C ASP A 95 3.54 -7.44 23.93
N SER A 96 2.92 -8.31 24.76
CA SER A 96 2.85 -8.14 26.22
C SER A 96 4.20 -8.17 26.93
N ASN A 97 5.25 -8.69 26.27
CA ASN A 97 6.61 -8.77 26.78
C ASN A 97 7.49 -7.60 26.29
N GLY A 98 6.91 -6.64 25.54
CA GLY A 98 7.64 -5.52 24.97
C GLY A 98 8.48 -5.89 23.73
N GLN A 99 8.27 -7.07 23.13
CA GLN A 99 8.94 -7.49 21.92
C GLN A 99 8.10 -7.12 20.68
N ALA A 100 8.78 -6.82 19.57
CA ALA A 100 8.07 -6.54 18.32
C ALA A 100 7.21 -7.74 17.89
N LYS A 101 5.95 -7.49 17.60
CA LYS A 101 5.04 -8.50 17.04
C LYS A 101 5.55 -9.01 15.70
N THR A 102 5.26 -10.28 15.40
CA THR A 102 5.55 -10.82 14.07
C THR A 102 4.71 -10.09 13.01
N PRO A 103 5.22 -9.97 11.77
CA PRO A 103 4.46 -9.34 10.69
C PRO A 103 3.06 -9.93 10.48
N GLU A 104 2.89 -11.22 10.71
CA GLU A 104 1.61 -11.91 10.60
C GLU A 104 0.60 -11.45 11.68
N VAL A 105 1.05 -11.37 12.93
CA VAL A 105 0.21 -10.91 14.05
C VAL A 105 -0.19 -9.46 13.83
N LEU A 106 0.78 -8.59 13.50
CA LEU A 106 0.52 -7.18 13.26
C LEU A 106 -0.43 -6.97 12.07
N TYR A 107 -0.23 -7.70 10.97
CA TYR A 107 -1.13 -7.67 9.81
C TYR A 107 -2.57 -7.99 10.20
N ARG A 108 -2.77 -9.07 10.97
CA ARG A 108 -4.11 -9.50 11.40
C ARG A 108 -4.78 -8.44 12.29
N GLU A 109 -4.05 -7.86 13.23
CA GLU A 109 -4.59 -6.84 14.12
C GLU A 109 -4.93 -5.55 13.38
N VAL A 110 -4.07 -5.11 12.45
CA VAL A 110 -4.37 -3.94 11.61
C VAL A 110 -5.57 -4.22 10.70
N LYS A 111 -5.67 -5.41 10.11
CA LYS A 111 -6.85 -5.79 9.35
C LYS A 111 -8.13 -5.76 10.21
N THR A 112 -8.07 -6.26 11.44
CA THR A 112 -9.20 -6.16 12.39
C THR A 112 -9.56 -4.71 12.68
N ARG A 113 -8.56 -3.83 12.82
CA ARG A 113 -8.79 -2.39 13.04
C ARG A 113 -9.44 -1.70 11.85
N LEU A 114 -9.04 -2.04 10.62
CA LEU A 114 -9.66 -1.54 9.39
C LEU A 114 -11.14 -1.97 9.30
N LEU A 115 -11.46 -3.16 9.78
CA LEU A 115 -12.81 -3.72 9.76
C LEU A 115 -13.70 -3.27 10.95
N ALA A 116 -13.14 -2.60 11.95
CA ALA A 116 -13.83 -2.31 13.20
C ALA A 116 -15.11 -1.45 13.04
N ASN A 117 -15.19 -0.63 12.00
CA ASN A 117 -16.35 0.22 11.70
C ASN A 117 -17.14 -0.27 10.46
N ILE A 118 -16.87 -1.49 10.00
CA ILE A 118 -17.60 -2.14 8.90
C ILE A 118 -18.42 -3.28 9.52
N SER A 119 -19.73 -3.24 9.38
CA SER A 119 -20.63 -4.25 9.95
C SER A 119 -20.37 -5.65 9.40
N ALA A 120 -20.69 -6.69 10.14
CA ALA A 120 -20.56 -8.07 9.71
C ALA A 120 -21.38 -8.34 8.44
N GLU A 121 -22.55 -7.71 8.28
CA GLU A 121 -23.40 -7.81 7.10
C GLU A 121 -22.68 -7.29 5.85
N VAL A 122 -22.05 -6.11 5.92
CA VAL A 122 -21.30 -5.52 4.80
C VAL A 122 -20.04 -6.35 4.49
N GLN A 123 -19.34 -6.85 5.53
CA GLN A 123 -18.19 -7.74 5.34
C GLN A 123 -18.58 -9.03 4.62
N GLU A 124 -19.69 -9.65 4.98
CA GLU A 124 -20.20 -10.87 4.34
C GLU A 124 -20.68 -10.61 2.91
N LYS A 125 -21.48 -9.55 2.70
CA LYS A 125 -21.99 -9.12 1.38
C LYS A 125 -20.87 -8.90 0.36
N TYR A 126 -19.74 -8.36 0.79
CA TYR A 126 -18.60 -8.03 -0.07
C TYR A 126 -17.36 -8.93 0.16
N GLN A 127 -17.58 -10.11 0.71
CA GLN A 127 -16.51 -11.09 0.91
C GLN A 127 -15.75 -11.35 -0.39
N GLY A 128 -14.40 -11.30 -0.32
CA GLY A 128 -13.54 -11.50 -1.50
C GLY A 128 -13.43 -10.29 -2.45
N ARG A 129 -14.13 -9.17 -2.15
CA ARG A 129 -14.04 -7.95 -2.94
C ARG A 129 -13.27 -6.82 -2.26
N ILE A 130 -12.88 -6.98 -0.99
CA ILE A 130 -12.07 -6.01 -0.24
C ILE A 130 -10.67 -6.58 -0.06
N PHE A 131 -9.68 -5.90 -0.62
CA PHE A 131 -8.26 -6.26 -0.57
C PHE A 131 -7.49 -5.32 0.37
N TYR A 132 -6.42 -5.84 0.95
CA TYR A 132 -5.62 -5.12 1.94
C TYR A 132 -4.15 -5.12 1.55
N ALA A 133 -3.57 -3.93 1.49
CA ALA A 133 -2.15 -3.65 1.30
C ALA A 133 -1.58 -3.07 2.60
N ILE A 134 -1.43 -3.91 3.63
CA ILE A 134 -0.92 -3.50 4.95
C ILE A 134 0.60 -3.62 4.94
N CYS A 135 1.29 -2.48 5.08
CA CYS A 135 2.74 -2.39 4.98
C CYS A 135 3.37 -2.39 6.38
N MET A 136 4.32 -3.30 6.60
CA MET A 136 5.10 -3.30 7.85
C MET A 136 6.03 -2.09 7.86
N ASN A 137 5.77 -1.15 8.76
CA ASN A 137 6.25 0.22 8.81
C ASN A 137 5.80 1.02 7.58
N GLU A 138 6.55 1.04 6.51
CA GLU A 138 6.29 1.89 5.33
C GLU A 138 6.33 1.10 4.03
N ILE A 139 5.55 1.52 3.02
CA ILE A 139 5.43 0.81 1.74
C ILE A 139 6.75 0.75 0.96
N GLU A 140 7.67 1.67 1.20
CA GLU A 140 8.99 1.68 0.57
C GLU A 140 9.80 0.43 0.87
N CYS A 141 9.49 -0.29 1.94
CA CYS A 141 10.09 -1.59 2.24
C CYS A 141 9.85 -2.60 1.10
N TRP A 142 8.70 -2.55 0.44
CA TRP A 142 8.36 -3.42 -0.68
C TRP A 142 9.21 -3.17 -1.94
N LEU A 143 9.90 -2.02 -1.99
CA LEU A 143 10.77 -1.65 -3.10
C LEU A 143 12.20 -2.16 -2.95
N LEU A 144 12.61 -2.55 -1.72
CA LEU A 144 13.98 -2.99 -1.44
C LEU A 144 14.40 -4.24 -2.24
N PRO A 145 13.54 -5.25 -2.46
CA PRO A 145 13.92 -6.43 -3.24
C PRO A 145 14.27 -6.13 -4.70
N LEU A 146 13.84 -4.99 -5.24
CA LEU A 146 14.23 -4.55 -6.59
C LEU A 146 15.73 -4.19 -6.69
N TYR A 147 16.38 -3.93 -5.56
CA TYR A 147 17.74 -3.40 -5.49
C TYR A 147 18.71 -4.24 -4.67
N TYR A 148 18.21 -5.12 -3.81
CA TYR A 148 19.01 -5.92 -2.90
C TYR A 148 18.75 -7.41 -3.07
N THR A 149 19.86 -8.19 -3.05
CA THR A 149 19.82 -9.66 -3.03
C THR A 149 20.21 -10.24 -1.66
N ASN A 150 20.73 -9.39 -0.77
CA ASN A 150 21.10 -9.73 0.61
C ASN A 150 19.95 -9.43 1.60
N ASN A 151 20.21 -9.52 2.90
CA ASN A 151 19.21 -9.31 3.96
C ASN A 151 18.54 -7.92 3.95
N ASN A 152 19.09 -6.93 3.24
CA ASN A 152 18.42 -5.64 3.10
C ASN A 152 17.07 -5.74 2.37
N ARG A 153 16.88 -6.76 1.54
CA ARG A 153 15.60 -7.00 0.84
C ARG A 153 14.42 -7.34 1.76
N CYS A 154 14.70 -7.82 2.98
CA CYS A 154 13.69 -8.21 3.98
C CYS A 154 13.49 -7.15 5.08
N LYS A 155 14.15 -5.99 4.98
CA LYS A 155 14.02 -4.94 6.00
C LYS A 155 12.60 -4.39 6.04
N THR A 156 12.16 -4.09 7.27
CA THR A 156 10.87 -3.45 7.54
C THR A 156 11.03 -2.10 8.25
N GLN A 157 12.26 -1.63 8.47
CA GLN A 157 12.55 -0.36 9.13
C GLN A 157 13.63 0.41 8.37
N ASN A 158 13.52 1.76 8.42
CA ASN A 158 14.45 2.66 7.72
C ASN A 158 14.57 2.34 6.21
N CYS A 159 13.45 1.98 5.58
CA CYS A 159 13.45 1.50 4.21
C CYS A 159 13.78 2.60 3.21
N VAL A 160 13.26 3.83 3.40
CA VAL A 160 13.62 4.99 2.56
C VAL A 160 15.13 5.25 2.59
N TYR A 161 15.74 5.25 3.79
CA TYR A 161 17.19 5.42 3.91
C TYR A 161 17.96 4.32 3.18
N THR A 162 17.58 3.06 3.40
CA THR A 162 18.21 1.90 2.77
C THR A 162 18.03 1.95 1.25
N LEU A 163 16.84 2.30 0.78
CA LEU A 163 16.54 2.45 -0.65
C LEU A 163 17.39 3.56 -1.28
N ASN A 164 17.50 4.73 -0.63
CA ASN A 164 18.32 5.84 -1.09
C ASN A 164 19.80 5.47 -1.27
N GLN A 165 20.35 4.61 -0.42
CA GLN A 165 21.71 4.09 -0.61
C GLN A 165 21.87 3.30 -1.92
N ALA A 166 20.86 2.49 -2.28
CA ALA A 166 20.89 1.74 -3.54
C ALA A 166 20.67 2.65 -4.75
N LEU A 167 19.77 3.62 -4.64
CA LEU A 167 19.45 4.59 -5.68
C LEU A 167 20.66 5.48 -6.00
N GLY A 168 21.41 5.93 -4.96
CA GLY A 168 22.63 6.69 -5.12
C GLY A 168 23.72 5.92 -5.91
N LYS A 169 23.91 4.64 -5.61
CA LYS A 169 24.84 3.77 -6.35
C LYS A 169 24.48 3.61 -7.84
N LYS A 170 23.22 3.82 -8.18
CA LYS A 170 22.69 3.70 -9.57
C LYS A 170 22.47 5.05 -10.22
N ASN A 171 22.84 6.17 -9.58
CA ASN A 171 22.64 7.54 -10.07
C ASN A 171 21.15 7.84 -10.43
N ILE A 172 20.21 7.27 -9.67
CA ILE A 172 18.77 7.47 -9.91
C ILE A 172 18.27 8.75 -9.23
N GLY A 173 18.92 9.18 -8.15
CA GLY A 173 18.49 10.23 -7.22
C GLY A 173 17.94 9.62 -5.92
N GLY A 174 17.61 10.44 -4.94
CA GLY A 174 17.08 10.00 -3.64
C GLY A 174 15.66 10.46 -3.39
N ILE A 175 14.92 9.73 -2.58
CA ILE A 175 13.59 10.13 -2.07
C ILE A 175 13.84 11.07 -0.88
N PRO A 176 13.30 12.30 -0.88
CA PRO A 176 13.43 13.21 0.25
C PRO A 176 12.77 12.63 1.51
N PRO A 177 13.45 12.61 2.67
CA PRO A 177 12.92 11.95 3.87
C PRO A 177 11.74 12.69 4.51
N LYS A 178 11.54 13.96 4.17
CA LYS A 178 10.53 14.83 4.82
C LYS A 178 9.27 15.07 3.97
N ASP A 179 9.32 14.83 2.68
CA ASP A 179 8.19 15.06 1.79
C ASP A 179 8.16 14.07 0.64
N LYS A 180 7.50 12.94 0.87
CA LYS A 180 7.28 11.91 -0.16
C LYS A 180 6.42 12.43 -1.33
N ASN A 181 5.68 13.53 -1.14
CA ASN A 181 4.85 14.16 -2.15
C ASN A 181 5.59 15.22 -2.97
N ASP A 182 6.85 15.52 -2.64
CA ASP A 182 7.70 16.41 -3.41
C ASP A 182 7.72 16.01 -4.89
N PRO A 183 7.64 16.98 -5.83
CA PRO A 183 7.68 16.70 -7.26
C PRO A 183 8.92 15.92 -7.70
N TYR A 184 10.06 16.13 -7.04
CA TYR A 184 11.29 15.38 -7.29
C TYR A 184 11.15 13.90 -6.81
N ALA A 185 10.57 13.67 -5.62
CA ALA A 185 10.29 12.33 -5.12
C ALA A 185 9.47 11.52 -6.14
N ARG A 186 8.46 12.12 -6.75
CA ARG A 186 7.63 11.47 -7.79
C ARG A 186 8.43 11.03 -9.00
N ILE A 187 9.41 11.84 -9.44
CA ILE A 187 10.30 11.45 -10.54
C ILE A 187 11.13 10.23 -10.14
N VAL A 188 11.63 10.21 -8.91
CA VAL A 188 12.41 9.08 -8.38
C VAL A 188 11.54 7.83 -8.30
N TYR A 189 10.34 7.92 -7.70
CA TYR A 189 9.38 6.79 -7.68
C TYR A 189 9.07 6.29 -9.09
N GLY A 190 8.81 7.19 -10.04
CA GLY A 190 8.57 6.80 -11.43
C GLY A 190 9.70 5.97 -12.05
N LYS A 191 10.96 6.27 -11.70
CA LYS A 191 12.12 5.48 -12.14
C LYS A 191 12.19 4.12 -11.44
N ILE A 192 11.90 4.08 -10.13
CA ILE A 192 11.89 2.84 -9.32
C ILE A 192 10.83 1.88 -9.86
N LEU A 193 9.60 2.37 -10.01
CA LEU A 193 8.42 1.59 -10.34
C LEU A 193 8.48 0.96 -11.75
N LYS A 194 9.30 1.48 -12.66
CA LYS A 194 9.57 0.83 -13.94
C LYS A 194 10.18 -0.58 -13.80
N ASN A 195 10.78 -0.89 -12.65
CA ASN A 195 11.34 -2.21 -12.38
C ASN A 195 10.28 -3.27 -12.04
N PHE A 196 9.06 -2.89 -11.62
CA PHE A 196 7.92 -3.79 -11.59
C PHE A 196 7.40 -3.98 -13.03
N LYS A 197 7.93 -4.99 -13.72
CA LYS A 197 7.69 -5.21 -15.15
C LYS A 197 6.44 -6.06 -15.40
N ASN A 198 6.22 -7.06 -14.58
CA ASN A 198 5.18 -8.07 -14.73
C ASN A 198 4.90 -8.80 -13.41
N LYS A 199 3.89 -9.68 -13.41
CA LYS A 199 3.47 -10.51 -12.28
C LYS A 199 4.63 -11.28 -11.64
N LYS A 200 5.53 -11.85 -12.45
CA LYS A 200 6.69 -12.61 -11.94
C LYS A 200 7.60 -11.73 -11.08
N THR A 201 7.99 -10.56 -11.59
CA THR A 201 8.86 -9.63 -10.82
C THR A 201 8.21 -9.22 -9.51
N ILE A 202 6.88 -9.02 -9.50
CA ILE A 202 6.14 -8.64 -8.29
C ILE A 202 6.11 -9.81 -7.30
N LYS A 203 5.83 -11.04 -7.72
CA LYS A 203 5.87 -12.23 -6.86
C LYS A 203 7.27 -12.45 -6.28
N ASP A 204 8.32 -12.26 -7.09
CA ASP A 204 9.71 -12.37 -6.66
C ASP A 204 10.06 -11.33 -5.57
N CYS A 205 9.42 -10.17 -5.56
CA CYS A 205 9.58 -9.18 -4.50
C CYS A 205 8.69 -9.47 -3.28
N ALA A 206 7.45 -9.87 -3.52
CA ALA A 206 6.43 -10.04 -2.48
C ALA A 206 6.79 -11.10 -1.43
N GLN A 207 7.54 -12.15 -1.82
CA GLN A 207 7.96 -13.22 -0.91
C GLN A 207 8.79 -12.74 0.30
N TYR A 208 9.35 -11.53 0.25
CA TYR A 208 10.19 -10.99 1.31
C TYR A 208 9.44 -10.13 2.33
N HIS A 209 8.18 -9.81 2.08
CA HIS A 209 7.35 -8.96 2.94
C HIS A 209 5.98 -9.56 3.13
N TYR A 210 5.60 -9.85 4.37
CA TYR A 210 4.34 -10.55 4.67
C TYR A 210 3.12 -9.85 4.03
N GLY A 211 2.92 -8.55 4.30
CA GLY A 211 1.77 -7.81 3.75
C GLY A 211 1.77 -7.73 2.22
N PHE A 212 2.94 -7.65 1.58
CA PHE A 212 3.04 -7.68 0.12
C PHE A 212 2.68 -9.06 -0.44
N ASN A 213 3.11 -10.13 0.22
CA ASN A 213 2.75 -11.49 -0.15
C ASN A 213 1.25 -11.75 0.02
N GLU A 214 0.63 -11.24 1.09
CA GLU A 214 -0.82 -11.33 1.29
C GLU A 214 -1.58 -10.55 0.20
N LEU A 215 -1.11 -9.36 -0.19
CA LEU A 215 -1.69 -8.64 -1.33
C LEU A 215 -1.58 -9.46 -2.63
N ALA A 216 -0.41 -10.05 -2.91
CA ALA A 216 -0.21 -10.87 -4.10
C ALA A 216 -1.17 -12.07 -4.15
N LYS A 217 -1.41 -12.74 -3.01
CA LYS A 217 -2.40 -13.83 -2.90
C LYS A 217 -3.83 -13.36 -3.18
N GLN A 218 -4.20 -12.18 -2.65
CA GLN A 218 -5.52 -11.59 -2.90
C GLN A 218 -5.69 -11.25 -4.39
N LEU A 219 -4.65 -10.72 -5.04
CA LEU A 219 -4.69 -10.44 -6.48
C LEU A 219 -4.75 -11.70 -7.35
N ASP A 220 -4.29 -12.86 -6.85
CA ASP A 220 -4.47 -14.13 -7.56
C ASP A 220 -5.94 -14.59 -7.62
N SER A 221 -6.82 -14.08 -6.75
CA SER A 221 -8.26 -14.38 -6.76
C SER A 221 -9.08 -13.48 -7.68
N VAL A 222 -8.47 -12.49 -8.33
CA VAL A 222 -9.16 -11.60 -9.27
C VAL A 222 -9.49 -12.35 -10.56
N GLU A 223 -10.76 -12.49 -10.86
CA GLU A 223 -11.25 -13.02 -12.14
C GLU A 223 -11.28 -11.88 -13.19
N LEU A 224 -10.44 -12.00 -14.21
CA LEU A 224 -10.28 -11.02 -15.29
C LEU A 224 -11.26 -11.26 -16.44
#